data_18029615e20e1389684917929e266669
#
_entry.id   18029615e20e1389684917929e266669
#
_cell.length_a   1.000
_cell.length_b   1.000
_cell.length_c   1.000
_cell.angle_alpha   90.00
_cell.angle_beta   90.00
_cell.angle_gamma   90.00
#
_symmetry.space_group_name_H-M   'P 1'
#
loop_
_entity.id
_entity.type
_entity.pdbx_description
1 polymer ?
#
loop_
_entity_poly.entity_id
_entity_poly.type
_entity_poly.pdbx_seq_one_letter_code
_entity_poly.pdbx_strand_id
1 'polypeptide(L)'
;PVFTIGMQISESIIKHQKKSKKEAQEIALRMLELVRMPEPEKRLEQYPHQLSGGMRQRVMIAMALSCKPSLLIADEPTTALDVTIQAQILDLIKMLQKDIGMSVMFITHDMGVVAEIADRVVVMLGGKKVEEGTAIEIFTNPQHAYTKALLSAVPKLGSMEGRKFPAKFANIDVSRSEGEAVKITAGDNKLVDMRDTVNRKSDPLLQVSGLTTRFNIESGIGRSGGCVHAVESINFHIQPGETLGLVGESGCGKSTTGRSIIGLTKATRGSIIFNGVDLANLDHGDMKEYRKQIQMIFQDPFASLN
;
A
#
# COMPACT_ATOMS: atom_id res chain seq x y z
N PRO A 1 -14.89 -11.98 -8.69
CA PRO A 1 -15.88 -12.22 -7.65
C PRO A 1 -17.27 -12.05 -8.24
N VAL A 2 -18.10 -13.11 -8.10
CA VAL A 2 -19.46 -13.18 -8.68
C VAL A 2 -20.56 -12.84 -7.67
N PHE A 3 -20.18 -12.55 -6.39
CA PHE A 3 -21.12 -12.25 -5.33
C PHE A 3 -20.95 -10.83 -4.79
N THR A 4 -22.07 -10.22 -4.40
CA THR A 4 -22.07 -8.90 -3.75
C THR A 4 -21.50 -8.97 -2.34
N ILE A 5 -21.11 -7.82 -1.80
CA ILE A 5 -20.58 -7.69 -0.42
C ILE A 5 -21.59 -8.25 0.60
N GLY A 6 -22.86 -7.88 0.47
CA GLY A 6 -23.93 -8.36 1.36
C GLY A 6 -24.08 -9.88 1.34
N MET A 7 -23.99 -10.50 0.16
CA MET A 7 -24.05 -11.97 0.05
C MET A 7 -22.86 -12.64 0.74
N GLN A 8 -21.64 -12.12 0.55
CA GLN A 8 -20.43 -12.70 1.16
C GLN A 8 -20.44 -12.62 2.69
N ILE A 9 -20.84 -11.48 3.27
CA ILE A 9 -20.95 -11.33 4.73
C ILE A 9 -22.09 -12.22 5.26
N SER A 10 -23.25 -12.24 4.59
CA SER A 10 -24.41 -13.02 5.01
C SER A 10 -24.19 -14.52 4.98
N GLU A 11 -23.39 -15.03 4.02
CA GLU A 11 -23.06 -16.46 3.92
C GLU A 11 -22.41 -16.98 5.21
N SER A 12 -21.42 -16.27 5.74
CA SER A 12 -20.75 -16.60 7.00
C SER A 12 -21.75 -16.65 8.17
N ILE A 13 -22.64 -15.68 8.25
CA ILE A 13 -23.66 -15.56 9.32
C ILE A 13 -24.67 -16.72 9.23
N ILE A 14 -25.18 -17.01 8.05
CA ILE A 14 -26.13 -18.11 7.84
C ILE A 14 -25.49 -19.44 8.22
N LYS A 15 -24.25 -19.69 7.75
CA LYS A 15 -23.56 -20.94 7.98
C LYS A 15 -23.20 -21.19 9.44
N HIS A 16 -22.73 -20.19 10.16
CA HIS A 16 -22.19 -20.34 11.51
C HIS A 16 -23.19 -19.98 12.61
N GLN A 17 -24.13 -19.07 12.37
CA GLN A 17 -25.11 -18.65 13.36
C GLN A 17 -26.52 -19.21 13.09
N LYS A 18 -26.71 -19.97 11.99
CA LYS A 18 -28.00 -20.57 11.60
C LYS A 18 -29.13 -19.54 11.50
N LYS A 19 -28.83 -18.32 11.10
CA LYS A 19 -29.78 -17.22 10.90
C LYS A 19 -30.50 -17.35 9.57
N SER A 20 -31.72 -16.81 9.51
CA SER A 20 -32.44 -16.65 8.24
C SER A 20 -31.71 -15.67 7.32
N LYS A 21 -32.00 -15.73 6.02
CA LYS A 21 -31.41 -14.82 5.02
C LYS A 21 -31.68 -13.34 5.36
N LYS A 22 -32.88 -13.02 5.85
CA LYS A 22 -33.25 -11.65 6.23
C LYS A 22 -32.45 -11.17 7.44
N GLU A 23 -32.41 -11.96 8.52
CA GLU A 23 -31.61 -11.64 9.69
C GLU A 23 -30.11 -11.49 9.37
N ALA A 24 -29.59 -12.37 8.48
CA ALA A 24 -28.19 -12.28 8.07
C ALA A 24 -27.87 -10.99 7.31
N GLN A 25 -28.79 -10.50 6.46
CA GLN A 25 -28.64 -9.21 5.79
C GLN A 25 -28.67 -8.03 6.77
N GLU A 26 -29.56 -8.06 7.76
CA GLU A 26 -29.63 -7.03 8.81
C GLU A 26 -28.35 -7.01 9.67
N ILE A 27 -27.77 -8.20 9.97
CA ILE A 27 -26.49 -8.30 10.67
C ILE A 27 -25.35 -7.81 9.76
N ALA A 28 -25.35 -8.16 8.48
CA ALA A 28 -24.34 -7.70 7.53
C ALA A 28 -24.31 -6.17 7.42
N LEU A 29 -25.48 -5.53 7.39
CA LEU A 29 -25.57 -4.06 7.41
C LEU A 29 -24.91 -3.50 8.68
N ARG A 30 -25.30 -4.00 9.87
CA ARG A 30 -24.71 -3.58 11.15
C ARG A 30 -23.19 -3.81 11.21
N MET A 31 -22.67 -4.88 10.59
CA MET A 31 -21.22 -5.10 10.51
C MET A 31 -20.52 -4.05 9.66
N LEU A 32 -21.12 -3.62 8.55
CA LEU A 32 -20.58 -2.54 7.73
C LEU A 32 -20.62 -1.19 8.44
N GLU A 33 -21.67 -0.90 9.20
CA GLU A 33 -21.75 0.29 10.08
C GLU A 33 -20.65 0.26 11.15
N LEU A 34 -20.46 -0.89 11.81
CA LEU A 34 -19.45 -1.10 12.85
C LEU A 34 -18.03 -0.82 12.36
N VAL A 35 -17.72 -1.21 11.12
CA VAL A 35 -16.42 -0.90 10.49
C VAL A 35 -16.38 0.48 9.82
N ARG A 36 -17.37 1.34 10.11
CA ARG A 36 -17.46 2.71 9.59
C ARG A 36 -17.41 2.78 8.06
N MET A 37 -18.13 1.88 7.39
CA MET A 37 -18.27 1.89 5.94
C MET A 37 -19.16 3.08 5.51
N PRO A 38 -18.74 3.94 4.59
CA PRO A 38 -19.59 5.00 4.07
C PRO A 38 -20.72 4.42 3.20
N GLU A 39 -21.95 4.92 3.37
CA GLU A 39 -23.16 4.46 2.65
C GLU A 39 -23.35 2.92 2.71
N PRO A 40 -23.42 2.30 3.92
CA PRO A 40 -23.31 0.85 4.08
C PRO A 40 -24.40 0.08 3.34
N GLU A 41 -25.64 0.59 3.26
CA GLU A 41 -26.75 -0.02 2.52
C GLU A 41 -26.41 -0.18 1.03
N LYS A 42 -25.87 0.87 0.42
CA LYS A 42 -25.48 0.87 -0.99
C LYS A 42 -24.29 -0.09 -1.23
N ARG A 43 -23.38 -0.21 -0.25
CA ARG A 43 -22.21 -1.11 -0.38
C ARG A 43 -22.59 -2.57 -0.29
N LEU A 44 -23.68 -2.95 0.39
CA LEU A 44 -24.17 -4.32 0.41
C LEU A 44 -24.46 -4.88 -1.00
N GLU A 45 -24.94 -4.02 -1.90
CA GLU A 45 -25.29 -4.39 -3.28
C GLU A 45 -24.12 -4.35 -4.26
N GLN A 46 -22.99 -3.81 -3.83
CA GLN A 46 -21.79 -3.68 -4.67
C GLN A 46 -20.93 -4.94 -4.66
N TYR A 47 -20.10 -5.03 -5.69
CA TYR A 47 -19.09 -6.10 -5.83
C TYR A 47 -17.72 -5.61 -5.32
N PRO A 48 -16.83 -6.53 -4.86
CA PRO A 48 -15.51 -6.15 -4.33
C PRO A 48 -14.67 -5.29 -5.27
N HIS A 49 -14.74 -5.49 -6.59
CA HIS A 49 -13.99 -4.70 -7.55
C HIS A 49 -14.44 -3.24 -7.68
N GLN A 50 -15.63 -2.90 -7.18
CA GLN A 50 -16.18 -1.54 -7.16
C GLN A 50 -15.72 -0.74 -5.94
N LEU A 51 -15.00 -1.37 -5.00
CA LEU A 51 -14.52 -0.77 -3.76
C LEU A 51 -13.05 -0.39 -3.84
N SER A 52 -12.66 0.68 -3.13
CA SER A 52 -11.25 1.01 -2.89
C SER A 52 -10.55 -0.06 -2.02
N GLY A 53 -9.21 -0.05 -1.96
CA GLY A 53 -8.43 -0.96 -1.12
C GLY A 53 -8.85 -0.92 0.35
N GLY A 54 -8.93 0.26 0.92
CA GLY A 54 -9.35 0.45 2.32
C GLY A 54 -10.80 0.04 2.58
N MET A 55 -11.71 0.26 1.61
CA MET A 55 -13.10 -0.23 1.74
C MET A 55 -13.16 -1.76 1.67
N ARG A 56 -12.40 -2.40 0.79
CA ARG A 56 -12.29 -3.86 0.76
C ARG A 56 -11.77 -4.42 2.07
N GLN A 57 -10.76 -3.78 2.66
CA GLN A 57 -10.21 -4.18 3.95
C GLN A 57 -11.26 -4.07 5.07
N ARG A 58 -12.05 -3.00 5.12
CA ARG A 58 -13.18 -2.86 6.06
C ARG A 58 -14.21 -3.97 5.89
N VAL A 59 -14.53 -4.35 4.65
CA VAL A 59 -15.42 -5.50 4.38
C VAL A 59 -14.84 -6.81 4.93
N MET A 60 -13.54 -7.07 4.71
CA MET A 60 -12.89 -8.28 5.24
C MET A 60 -12.93 -8.31 6.77
N ILE A 61 -12.69 -7.18 7.43
CA ILE A 61 -12.82 -7.05 8.89
C ILE A 61 -14.29 -7.31 9.32
N ALA A 62 -15.27 -6.71 8.65
CA ALA A 62 -16.68 -6.94 8.92
C ALA A 62 -17.07 -8.42 8.79
N MET A 63 -16.56 -9.10 7.77
CA MET A 63 -16.76 -10.55 7.59
C MET A 63 -16.15 -11.35 8.73
N ALA A 64 -14.91 -11.07 9.11
CA ALA A 64 -14.23 -11.76 10.21
C ALA A 64 -14.97 -11.58 11.55
N LEU A 65 -15.52 -10.38 11.79
CA LEU A 65 -16.23 -10.04 13.03
C LEU A 65 -17.70 -10.48 13.04
N SER A 66 -18.26 -10.86 11.90
CA SER A 66 -19.68 -11.20 11.75
C SER A 66 -20.16 -12.28 12.72
N CYS A 67 -19.25 -13.18 13.12
CA CYS A 67 -19.53 -14.27 14.07
C CYS A 67 -19.07 -13.98 15.51
N LYS A 68 -18.71 -12.73 15.84
CA LYS A 68 -18.22 -12.31 17.17
C LYS A 68 -17.11 -13.21 17.72
N PRO A 69 -15.97 -13.29 17.04
CA PRO A 69 -14.88 -14.18 17.45
C PRO A 69 -14.26 -13.72 18.77
N SER A 70 -13.75 -14.67 19.58
CA SER A 70 -12.93 -14.37 20.75
C SER A 70 -11.48 -14.05 20.39
N LEU A 71 -11.02 -14.46 19.18
CA LEU A 71 -9.68 -14.21 18.64
C LEU A 71 -9.79 -13.79 17.17
N LEU A 72 -9.19 -12.67 16.83
CA LEU A 72 -8.99 -12.21 15.47
C LEU A 72 -7.53 -12.46 15.06
N ILE A 73 -7.29 -13.17 13.96
CA ILE A 73 -5.97 -13.28 13.34
C ILE A 73 -5.96 -12.36 12.13
N ALA A 74 -5.10 -11.36 12.16
CA ALA A 74 -4.95 -10.38 11.11
C ALA A 74 -3.57 -10.55 10.44
N ASP A 75 -3.56 -11.17 9.26
CA ASP A 75 -2.36 -11.45 8.48
C ASP A 75 -2.12 -10.33 7.48
N GLU A 76 -1.13 -9.51 7.74
CA GLU A 76 -0.75 -8.31 6.98
C GLU A 76 -1.96 -7.42 6.58
N PRO A 77 -2.83 -7.04 7.50
CA PRO A 77 -4.10 -6.41 7.16
C PRO A 77 -3.96 -4.99 6.59
N THR A 78 -2.78 -4.42 6.61
CA THR A 78 -2.48 -3.08 6.10
C THR A 78 -1.57 -3.08 4.87
N THR A 79 -1.15 -4.25 4.39
CA THR A 79 -0.32 -4.37 3.20
C THR A 79 -1.04 -3.80 1.97
N ALA A 80 -0.32 -3.04 1.16
CA ALA A 80 -0.82 -2.31 -0.02
C ALA A 80 -1.84 -1.17 0.26
N LEU A 81 -1.98 -0.76 1.53
CA LEU A 81 -2.70 0.45 1.90
C LEU A 81 -1.73 1.65 2.01
N ASP A 82 -2.24 2.84 1.76
CA ASP A 82 -1.48 4.05 2.08
C ASP A 82 -1.47 4.32 3.60
N VAL A 83 -0.52 5.14 4.04
CA VAL A 83 -0.27 5.40 5.48
C VAL A 83 -1.51 5.93 6.20
N THR A 84 -2.31 6.78 5.54
CA THR A 84 -3.52 7.36 6.14
C THR A 84 -4.59 6.29 6.35
N ILE A 85 -4.84 5.46 5.35
CA ILE A 85 -5.80 4.34 5.44
C ILE A 85 -5.29 3.27 6.41
N GLN A 86 -3.98 2.99 6.43
CA GLN A 86 -3.36 2.10 7.40
C GLN A 86 -3.67 2.54 8.83
N ALA A 87 -3.41 3.81 9.18
CA ALA A 87 -3.72 4.35 10.52
C ALA A 87 -5.20 4.19 10.86
N GLN A 88 -6.11 4.49 9.93
CA GLN A 88 -7.56 4.31 10.14
C GLN A 88 -7.95 2.85 10.40
N ILE A 89 -7.32 1.89 9.73
CA ILE A 89 -7.57 0.45 9.95
C ILE A 89 -7.03 0.00 11.30
N LEU A 90 -5.86 0.47 11.72
CA LEU A 90 -5.30 0.17 13.03
C LEU A 90 -6.17 0.71 14.16
N ASP A 91 -6.61 1.96 14.06
CA ASP A 91 -7.54 2.58 15.01
C ASP A 91 -8.88 1.81 15.07
N LEU A 92 -9.39 1.39 13.90
CA LEU A 92 -10.60 0.58 13.83
C LEU A 92 -10.43 -0.75 14.58
N ILE A 93 -9.33 -1.48 14.37
CA ILE A 93 -9.05 -2.75 15.04
C ILE A 93 -8.94 -2.55 16.56
N LYS A 94 -8.22 -1.51 17.04
CA LYS A 94 -8.13 -1.18 18.47
C LYS A 94 -9.49 -0.89 19.09
N MET A 95 -10.31 -0.07 18.42
CA MET A 95 -11.66 0.24 18.86
C MET A 95 -12.50 -1.04 18.99
N LEU A 96 -12.50 -1.89 17.95
CA LEU A 96 -13.26 -3.13 17.92
C LEU A 96 -12.77 -4.15 18.97
N GLN A 97 -11.45 -4.23 19.20
CA GLN A 97 -10.87 -5.06 20.25
C GLN A 97 -11.43 -4.68 21.63
N LYS A 98 -11.48 -3.37 21.91
CA LYS A 98 -12.02 -2.86 23.17
C LYS A 98 -13.53 -3.08 23.31
N ASP A 99 -14.30 -2.79 22.24
CA ASP A 99 -15.77 -2.84 22.29
C ASP A 99 -16.31 -4.27 22.33
N ILE A 100 -15.63 -5.21 21.65
CA ILE A 100 -16.05 -6.63 21.58
C ILE A 100 -15.39 -7.47 22.66
N GLY A 101 -14.25 -7.02 23.23
CA GLY A 101 -13.47 -7.77 24.22
C GLY A 101 -12.71 -8.96 23.61
N MET A 102 -12.35 -8.90 22.32
CA MET A 102 -11.63 -9.97 21.63
C MET A 102 -10.11 -9.80 21.79
N SER A 103 -9.37 -10.90 21.66
CA SER A 103 -7.92 -10.87 21.49
C SER A 103 -7.57 -10.73 20.01
N VAL A 104 -6.40 -10.12 19.72
CA VAL A 104 -5.91 -9.94 18.35
C VAL A 104 -4.51 -10.52 18.23
N MET A 105 -4.30 -11.38 17.24
CA MET A 105 -2.99 -11.78 16.75
C MET A 105 -2.70 -11.03 15.45
N PHE A 106 -1.75 -10.11 15.50
CA PHE A 106 -1.41 -9.26 14.36
C PHE A 106 -0.11 -9.74 13.73
N ILE A 107 -0.13 -10.11 12.45
CA ILE A 107 1.05 -10.56 11.71
C ILE A 107 1.45 -9.44 10.75
N THR A 108 2.68 -8.99 10.83
CA THR A 108 3.21 -7.94 9.96
C THR A 108 4.75 -7.95 9.95
N HIS A 109 5.33 -7.43 8.90
CA HIS A 109 6.76 -7.12 8.80
C HIS A 109 7.07 -5.64 9.12
N ASP A 110 6.04 -4.81 9.32
CA ASP A 110 6.19 -3.38 9.61
C ASP A 110 6.33 -3.15 11.12
N MET A 111 7.56 -2.87 11.55
CA MET A 111 7.87 -2.59 12.96
C MET A 111 7.19 -1.31 13.47
N GLY A 112 6.87 -0.35 12.60
CA GLY A 112 6.11 0.85 12.97
C GLY A 112 4.69 0.50 13.41
N VAL A 113 4.02 -0.39 12.65
CA VAL A 113 2.71 -0.93 13.00
C VAL A 113 2.75 -1.70 14.32
N VAL A 114 3.77 -2.55 14.51
CA VAL A 114 3.95 -3.31 15.76
C VAL A 114 4.08 -2.37 16.95
N ALA A 115 4.89 -1.31 16.84
CA ALA A 115 5.08 -0.32 17.92
C ALA A 115 3.78 0.39 18.31
N GLU A 116 2.87 0.54 17.33
CA GLU A 116 1.60 1.24 17.54
C GLU A 116 0.52 0.38 18.19
N ILE A 117 0.42 -0.93 17.83
CA ILE A 117 -0.74 -1.76 18.18
C ILE A 117 -0.44 -2.87 19.19
N ALA A 118 0.80 -3.35 19.29
CA ALA A 118 1.10 -4.57 20.02
C ALA A 118 1.38 -4.34 21.51
N ASP A 119 0.79 -5.16 22.38
CA ASP A 119 1.18 -5.27 23.79
C ASP A 119 2.41 -6.14 23.95
N ARG A 120 2.46 -7.26 23.22
CA ARG A 120 3.53 -8.26 23.19
C ARG A 120 3.94 -8.59 21.78
N VAL A 121 5.23 -8.88 21.58
CA VAL A 121 5.81 -9.17 20.26
C VAL A 121 6.52 -10.52 20.29
N VAL A 122 6.31 -11.30 19.25
CA VAL A 122 7.06 -12.51 18.96
C VAL A 122 7.81 -12.31 17.65
N VAL A 123 9.14 -12.37 17.70
CA VAL A 123 9.99 -12.25 16.50
C VAL A 123 10.30 -13.63 15.95
N MET A 124 10.09 -13.82 14.66
CA MET A 124 10.31 -15.11 13.99
C MET A 124 11.37 -14.99 12.89
N LEU A 125 12.22 -16.01 12.78
CA LEU A 125 13.24 -16.16 11.74
C LEU A 125 13.38 -17.62 11.33
N GLY A 126 13.28 -17.91 10.02
CA GLY A 126 13.45 -19.27 9.49
C GLY A 126 12.49 -20.31 10.11
N GLY A 127 11.24 -19.91 10.41
CA GLY A 127 10.22 -20.77 11.02
C GLY A 127 10.39 -20.97 12.54
N LYS A 128 11.36 -20.31 13.19
CA LYS A 128 11.62 -20.40 14.63
C LYS A 128 11.33 -19.08 15.33
N LYS A 129 10.82 -19.17 16.57
CA LYS A 129 10.76 -18.01 17.47
C LYS A 129 12.17 -17.69 17.94
N VAL A 130 12.65 -16.46 17.70
CA VAL A 130 13.99 -16.02 18.09
C VAL A 130 13.99 -15.05 19.27
N GLU A 131 12.91 -14.29 19.43
CA GLU A 131 12.75 -13.39 20.57
C GLU A 131 11.26 -13.21 20.91
N GLU A 132 10.96 -12.91 22.18
CA GLU A 132 9.62 -12.58 22.67
C GLU A 132 9.74 -11.64 23.86
N GLY A 133 8.87 -10.63 23.94
CA GLY A 133 8.80 -9.68 25.04
C GLY A 133 7.62 -8.71 24.87
N THR A 134 7.47 -7.81 25.82
CA THR A 134 6.57 -6.67 25.65
C THR A 134 7.04 -5.80 24.48
N ALA A 135 6.14 -5.04 23.86
CA ALA A 135 6.54 -4.12 22.80
C ALA A 135 7.65 -3.18 23.28
N ILE A 136 7.54 -2.64 24.49
CA ILE A 136 8.55 -1.75 25.07
C ILE A 136 9.93 -2.44 25.14
N GLU A 137 10.02 -3.66 25.65
CA GLU A 137 11.28 -4.40 25.74
C GLU A 137 11.91 -4.64 24.37
N ILE A 138 11.12 -5.11 23.41
CA ILE A 138 11.59 -5.38 22.03
C ILE A 138 12.12 -4.11 21.35
N PHE A 139 11.47 -2.96 21.54
CA PHE A 139 11.87 -1.71 20.90
C PHE A 139 13.00 -0.97 21.62
N THR A 140 13.11 -1.11 22.96
CA THR A 140 14.11 -0.36 23.75
C THR A 140 15.35 -1.18 24.08
N ASN A 141 15.20 -2.50 24.28
CA ASN A 141 16.30 -3.39 24.69
C ASN A 141 16.26 -4.76 24.00
N PRO A 142 16.26 -4.82 22.66
CA PRO A 142 16.24 -6.09 21.92
C PRO A 142 17.49 -6.91 22.25
N GLN A 143 17.30 -8.22 22.51
CA GLN A 143 18.41 -9.11 22.86
C GLN A 143 18.96 -9.81 21.62
N HIS A 144 18.07 -10.34 20.77
CA HIS A 144 18.47 -11.11 19.60
C HIS A 144 19.06 -10.22 18.50
N ALA A 145 20.14 -10.68 17.87
CA ALA A 145 20.83 -9.92 16.83
C ALA A 145 19.93 -9.59 15.62
N TYR A 146 19.04 -10.51 15.26
CA TYR A 146 18.07 -10.29 14.16
C TYR A 146 17.06 -9.17 14.49
N THR A 147 16.56 -9.12 15.72
CA THR A 147 15.66 -8.05 16.18
C THR A 147 16.34 -6.69 16.13
N LYS A 148 17.60 -6.62 16.59
CA LYS A 148 18.43 -5.39 16.50
C LYS A 148 18.57 -4.94 15.05
N ALA A 149 18.81 -5.86 14.15
CA ALA A 149 18.97 -5.58 12.73
C ALA A 149 17.65 -5.11 12.09
N LEU A 150 16.51 -5.76 12.39
CA LEU A 150 15.19 -5.32 11.93
C LEU A 150 14.90 -3.88 12.37
N LEU A 151 15.14 -3.55 13.64
CA LEU A 151 14.91 -2.22 14.18
C LEU A 151 15.87 -1.17 13.60
N SER A 152 17.10 -1.55 13.26
CA SER A 152 18.08 -0.65 12.62
C SER A 152 17.71 -0.31 11.18
N ALA A 153 16.94 -1.16 10.51
CA ALA A 153 16.47 -0.97 9.14
C ALA A 153 15.24 -0.04 9.05
N VAL A 154 14.59 0.28 10.18
CA VAL A 154 13.45 1.19 10.21
C VAL A 154 13.93 2.63 10.05
N PRO A 155 13.45 3.38 9.03
CA PRO A 155 13.78 4.79 8.87
C PRO A 155 13.34 5.61 10.08
N LYS A 156 14.26 6.38 10.68
CA LYS A 156 13.93 7.29 11.77
C LYS A 156 13.78 8.72 11.24
N LEU A 157 12.76 9.43 11.70
CA LEU A 157 12.63 10.88 11.45
C LEU A 157 13.91 11.60 11.92
N GLY A 158 14.45 12.48 11.07
CA GLY A 158 15.69 13.18 11.37
C GLY A 158 16.98 12.42 11.04
N SER A 159 16.92 11.12 10.67
CA SER A 159 18.12 10.34 10.32
C SER A 159 18.91 10.88 9.12
N MET A 160 18.27 11.74 8.31
CA MET A 160 18.87 12.43 7.16
C MET A 160 19.29 13.88 7.48
N GLU A 161 19.04 14.38 8.71
CA GLU A 161 19.39 15.75 9.09
C GLU A 161 20.90 16.00 8.99
N GLY A 162 21.28 17.11 8.37
CA GLY A 162 22.68 17.46 8.13
C GLY A 162 23.35 16.67 6.99
N ARG A 163 22.65 15.79 6.28
CA ARG A 163 23.20 15.01 5.16
C ARG A 163 22.81 15.60 3.81
N LYS A 164 23.76 15.58 2.90
CA LYS A 164 23.57 16.07 1.54
C LYS A 164 22.95 15.03 0.60
N PHE A 165 23.13 13.75 0.90
CA PHE A 165 22.66 12.63 0.07
C PHE A 165 21.92 11.58 0.91
N PRO A 166 21.02 10.77 0.30
CA PRO A 166 20.38 9.65 0.95
C PRO A 166 21.40 8.65 1.51
N ALA A 167 21.13 8.12 2.70
CA ALA A 167 21.95 7.08 3.31
C ALA A 167 21.36 5.69 3.00
N LYS A 168 22.23 4.70 2.76
CA LYS A 168 21.83 3.30 2.72
C LYS A 168 21.56 2.82 4.14
N PHE A 169 20.42 2.14 4.35
CA PHE A 169 20.20 1.39 5.59
C PHE A 169 21.14 0.17 5.65
N ALA A 170 21.46 -0.27 6.88
CA ALA A 170 22.28 -1.46 7.07
C ALA A 170 21.64 -2.66 6.35
N ASN A 171 22.38 -3.29 5.45
CA ASN A 171 21.94 -4.54 4.84
C ASN A 171 21.96 -5.64 5.90
N ILE A 172 20.81 -6.28 6.09
CA ILE A 172 20.70 -7.47 6.92
C ILE A 172 21.01 -8.67 6.03
N ASP A 173 22.25 -9.11 6.02
CA ASP A 173 22.60 -10.34 5.31
C ASP A 173 22.33 -11.54 6.24
N VAL A 174 21.20 -12.21 5.99
CA VAL A 174 20.80 -13.42 6.70
C VAL A 174 21.37 -14.61 5.92
N SER A 175 22.64 -14.90 6.10
CA SER A 175 23.22 -16.11 5.51
C SER A 175 22.64 -17.35 6.23
N ARG A 176 21.93 -18.18 5.46
CA ARG A 176 21.46 -19.51 5.89
C ARG A 176 22.63 -20.50 5.82
N SER A 177 23.33 -20.71 6.91
CA SER A 177 24.07 -21.96 7.13
C SER A 177 23.29 -22.82 8.11
N GLU A 178 22.98 -24.04 7.73
CA GLU A 178 22.34 -25.01 8.61
C GLU A 178 23.22 -25.21 9.88
N GLY A 179 22.70 -24.78 11.03
CA GLY A 179 23.32 -25.02 12.34
C GLY A 179 24.24 -23.93 12.90
N GLU A 180 24.56 -22.88 12.15
CA GLU A 180 25.38 -21.76 12.65
C GLU A 180 24.52 -20.54 13.06
N ALA A 181 25.04 -19.78 14.05
CA ALA A 181 24.47 -18.53 14.46
C ALA A 181 24.33 -17.58 13.24
N VAL A 182 23.15 -16.97 13.09
CA VAL A 182 22.88 -15.99 12.05
C VAL A 182 23.99 -14.93 12.07
N LYS A 183 24.89 -14.96 11.11
CA LYS A 183 25.87 -13.89 10.92
C LYS A 183 25.12 -12.68 10.38
N ILE A 184 24.85 -11.75 11.26
CA ILE A 184 24.39 -10.42 10.90
C ILE A 184 25.65 -9.63 10.59
N THR A 185 25.94 -9.47 9.34
CA THR A 185 26.89 -8.44 8.92
C THR A 185 26.13 -7.13 9.03
N ALA A 186 26.25 -6.47 10.19
CA ALA A 186 25.95 -5.05 10.24
C ALA A 186 26.82 -4.44 9.16
N GLY A 187 26.18 -4.04 8.06
CA GLY A 187 26.85 -3.29 7.01
C GLY A 187 27.60 -2.18 7.72
N ASP A 188 28.85 -2.02 7.37
CA ASP A 188 29.70 -0.96 7.90
C ASP A 188 28.82 0.32 7.92
N ASN A 189 28.64 0.92 9.10
CA ASN A 189 27.93 2.19 9.30
C ASN A 189 28.66 3.35 8.61
N LYS A 190 29.67 3.06 7.80
CA LYS A 190 30.21 3.96 6.80
C LYS A 190 29.13 4.13 5.74
N LEU A 191 28.33 5.15 5.96
CA LEU A 191 27.48 5.73 4.94
C LEU A 191 28.34 5.93 3.70
N VAL A 192 28.15 5.02 2.74
CA VAL A 192 28.73 5.19 1.43
C VAL A 192 28.04 6.42 0.88
N ASP A 193 28.78 7.53 0.81
CA ASP A 193 28.33 8.72 0.08
C ASP A 193 27.88 8.22 -1.30
N MET A 194 26.56 8.24 -1.54
CA MET A 194 26.05 7.92 -2.86
C MET A 194 26.63 8.97 -3.80
N ARG A 195 27.37 8.54 -4.80
CA ARG A 195 27.90 9.44 -5.82
C ARG A 195 26.73 10.22 -6.38
N ASP A 196 26.87 11.54 -6.44
CA ASP A 196 25.90 12.37 -7.16
C ASP A 196 25.93 11.96 -8.64
N THR A 197 24.90 11.25 -9.06
CA THR A 197 24.75 10.76 -10.45
C THR A 197 23.96 11.74 -11.30
N VAL A 198 23.45 12.84 -10.72
CA VAL A 198 22.57 13.79 -11.39
C VAL A 198 23.36 14.73 -12.28
N ASN A 199 23.10 14.70 -13.56
CA ASN A 199 23.68 15.66 -14.50
C ASN A 199 22.80 16.94 -14.57
N ARG A 200 23.09 17.91 -13.70
CA ARG A 200 22.36 19.19 -13.64
C ARG A 200 22.76 20.20 -14.72
N LYS A 201 23.71 19.86 -15.56
CA LYS A 201 24.20 20.76 -16.64
C LYS A 201 23.51 20.48 -17.98
N SER A 202 22.85 19.35 -18.12
CA SER A 202 22.07 19.00 -19.31
C SER A 202 20.63 19.46 -19.18
N ASP A 203 19.93 19.51 -20.30
CA ASP A 203 18.48 19.65 -20.30
C ASP A 203 17.82 18.48 -19.56
N PRO A 204 16.63 18.68 -18.97
CA PRO A 204 15.90 17.61 -18.34
C PRO A 204 15.65 16.43 -19.28
N LEU A 205 15.88 15.20 -18.79
CA LEU A 205 15.56 13.97 -19.54
C LEU A 205 14.04 13.85 -19.78
N LEU A 206 13.27 14.18 -18.76
CA LEU A 206 11.80 14.22 -18.82
C LEU A 206 11.31 15.56 -18.28
N GLN A 207 10.42 16.22 -18.99
CA GLN A 207 9.73 17.41 -18.52
C GLN A 207 8.22 17.23 -18.72
N VAL A 208 7.47 17.33 -17.63
CA VAL A 208 6.01 17.25 -17.60
C VAL A 208 5.46 18.63 -17.28
N SER A 209 4.56 19.14 -18.13
CA SER A 209 4.02 20.49 -17.98
C SER A 209 2.50 20.48 -18.16
N GLY A 210 1.76 20.91 -17.11
CA GLY A 210 0.31 21.02 -17.12
C GLY A 210 -0.41 19.68 -17.35
N LEU A 211 0.22 18.55 -17.02
CA LEU A 211 -0.36 17.23 -17.30
C LEU A 211 -1.69 17.06 -16.58
N THR A 212 -2.71 16.81 -17.37
CA THR A 212 -4.08 16.58 -16.91
C THR A 212 -4.58 15.27 -17.52
N THR A 213 -5.11 14.37 -16.68
CA THR A 213 -5.71 13.11 -17.13
C THR A 213 -7.06 12.92 -16.46
N ARG A 214 -8.11 12.83 -17.26
CA ARG A 214 -9.49 12.70 -16.83
C ARG A 214 -10.14 11.48 -17.45
N PHE A 215 -11.00 10.80 -16.67
CA PHE A 215 -11.78 9.66 -17.13
C PHE A 215 -13.27 9.99 -17.11
N ASN A 216 -13.93 9.85 -18.24
CA ASN A 216 -15.38 9.98 -18.32
C ASN A 216 -16.03 8.70 -17.78
N ILE A 217 -16.97 8.86 -16.85
CA ILE A 217 -17.82 7.77 -16.39
C ILE A 217 -19.02 7.70 -17.32
N GLU A 218 -19.10 6.62 -18.11
CA GLU A 218 -20.29 6.37 -18.92
C GLU A 218 -21.46 6.06 -17.98
N SER A 219 -22.48 6.87 -18.04
CA SER A 219 -23.74 6.63 -17.33
C SER A 219 -24.67 5.88 -18.29
N GLY A 220 -25.38 4.87 -17.76
CA GLY A 220 -26.46 4.21 -18.51
C GLY A 220 -27.53 5.21 -18.98
N ILE A 221 -28.35 4.81 -19.96
CA ILE A 221 -29.38 5.60 -20.62
C ILE A 221 -30.14 6.50 -19.62
N GLY A 222 -30.03 7.83 -19.78
CA GLY A 222 -30.81 8.82 -19.03
C GLY A 222 -30.12 9.43 -17.78
N ARG A 223 -28.84 9.17 -17.50
CA ARG A 223 -28.08 9.83 -16.42
C ARG A 223 -26.89 10.60 -16.99
N SER A 224 -26.64 11.82 -16.53
CA SER A 224 -25.46 12.59 -16.89
C SER A 224 -24.20 11.88 -16.38
N GLY A 225 -23.25 11.59 -17.27
CA GLY A 225 -21.97 11.01 -16.93
C GLY A 225 -21.13 11.94 -16.04
N GLY A 226 -20.45 11.38 -15.06
CA GLY A 226 -19.45 12.07 -14.25
C GLY A 226 -18.07 12.09 -14.94
N CYS A 227 -17.19 12.96 -14.47
CA CYS A 227 -15.79 12.98 -14.88
C CYS A 227 -14.91 12.80 -13.64
N VAL A 228 -13.99 11.80 -13.66
CA VAL A 228 -12.98 11.63 -12.64
C VAL A 228 -11.73 12.40 -13.05
N HIS A 229 -11.33 13.36 -12.24
CA HIS A 229 -10.09 14.11 -12.38
C HIS A 229 -8.97 13.34 -11.70
N ALA A 230 -8.32 12.44 -12.42
CA ALA A 230 -7.30 11.57 -11.85
C ALA A 230 -5.94 12.27 -11.71
N VAL A 231 -5.60 13.16 -12.63
CA VAL A 231 -4.42 14.04 -12.58
C VAL A 231 -4.85 15.42 -13.05
N GLU A 232 -4.46 16.47 -12.34
CA GLU A 232 -4.88 17.83 -12.69
C GLU A 232 -3.70 18.80 -12.64
N SER A 233 -3.27 19.21 -13.84
CA SER A 233 -2.27 20.28 -14.08
C SER A 233 -0.94 20.13 -13.31
N ILE A 234 -0.35 18.92 -13.25
CA ILE A 234 0.92 18.70 -12.56
C ILE A 234 2.12 19.09 -13.42
N ASN A 235 3.16 19.59 -12.76
CA ASN A 235 4.40 20.02 -13.38
C ASN A 235 5.58 19.44 -12.60
N PHE A 236 6.54 18.84 -13.29
CA PHE A 236 7.83 18.40 -12.73
C PHE A 236 8.79 18.06 -13.86
N HIS A 237 10.06 17.89 -13.52
CA HIS A 237 11.07 17.41 -14.45
C HIS A 237 11.99 16.39 -13.77
N ILE A 238 12.70 15.61 -14.57
CA ILE A 238 13.69 14.64 -14.11
C ILE A 238 14.97 14.86 -14.91
N GLN A 239 16.07 15.06 -14.20
CA GLN A 239 17.41 15.20 -14.80
C GLN A 239 17.99 13.82 -15.15
N PRO A 240 18.92 13.72 -16.13
CA PRO A 240 19.66 12.48 -16.35
C PRO A 240 20.37 12.01 -15.07
N GLY A 241 20.17 10.74 -14.69
CA GLY A 241 20.74 10.13 -13.49
C GLY A 241 20.06 10.47 -12.18
N GLU A 242 18.92 11.22 -12.22
CA GLU A 242 18.13 11.57 -11.06
C GLU A 242 17.12 10.47 -10.68
N THR A 243 16.87 10.32 -9.38
CA THR A 243 15.74 9.54 -8.84
C THR A 243 14.72 10.51 -8.24
N LEU A 244 13.55 10.65 -8.90
CA LEU A 244 12.44 11.46 -8.41
C LEU A 244 11.45 10.58 -7.64
N GLY A 245 11.16 10.91 -6.39
CA GLY A 245 10.11 10.29 -5.58
C GLY A 245 8.76 10.97 -5.80
N LEU A 246 7.76 10.25 -6.36
CA LEU A 246 6.38 10.73 -6.47
C LEU A 246 5.55 10.08 -5.36
N VAL A 247 5.18 10.85 -4.33
CA VAL A 247 4.52 10.38 -3.11
C VAL A 247 3.11 10.96 -2.96
N GLY A 248 2.27 10.30 -2.17
CA GLY A 248 0.89 10.72 -1.89
C GLY A 248 -0.02 9.53 -1.56
N GLU A 249 -1.25 9.81 -1.14
CA GLU A 249 -2.25 8.81 -0.76
C GLU A 249 -2.69 7.91 -1.93
N SER A 250 -3.30 6.76 -1.60
CA SER A 250 -3.87 5.87 -2.62
C SER A 250 -4.97 6.59 -3.42
N GLY A 251 -4.96 6.41 -4.74
CA GLY A 251 -5.94 7.06 -5.61
C GLY A 251 -5.63 8.51 -5.98
N CYS A 252 -4.54 9.15 -5.46
CA CYS A 252 -4.21 10.54 -5.78
C CYS A 252 -3.60 10.76 -7.18
N GLY A 253 -3.56 9.74 -8.04
CA GLY A 253 -3.14 9.88 -9.44
C GLY A 253 -1.70 9.46 -9.78
N LYS A 254 -0.88 8.98 -8.82
CA LYS A 254 0.53 8.56 -9.07
C LYS A 254 0.68 7.56 -10.22
N SER A 255 -0.06 6.44 -10.14
CA SER A 255 -0.03 5.40 -11.17
C SER A 255 -0.60 5.90 -12.51
N THR A 256 -1.60 6.79 -12.47
CA THR A 256 -2.15 7.44 -13.67
C THR A 256 -1.10 8.33 -14.32
N THR A 257 -0.33 9.09 -13.53
CA THR A 257 0.78 9.91 -14.04
C THR A 257 1.81 9.05 -14.77
N GLY A 258 2.29 7.96 -14.13
CA GLY A 258 3.25 7.04 -14.77
C GLY A 258 2.70 6.42 -16.06
N ARG A 259 1.45 5.97 -16.05
CA ARG A 259 0.77 5.42 -17.24
C ARG A 259 0.58 6.45 -18.35
N SER A 260 0.35 7.71 -17.99
CA SER A 260 0.25 8.79 -18.97
C SER A 260 1.60 9.07 -19.63
N ILE A 261 2.70 9.05 -18.88
CA ILE A 261 4.06 9.27 -19.40
C ILE A 261 4.43 8.21 -20.45
N ILE A 262 4.12 6.94 -20.22
CA ILE A 262 4.43 5.86 -21.18
C ILE A 262 3.32 5.65 -22.23
N GLY A 263 2.33 6.55 -22.28
CA GLY A 263 1.26 6.52 -23.26
C GLY A 263 0.30 5.32 -23.15
N LEU A 264 0.17 4.70 -21.96
CA LEU A 264 -0.86 3.68 -21.67
C LEU A 264 -2.20 4.32 -21.33
N THR A 265 -2.18 5.54 -20.81
CA THR A 265 -3.36 6.36 -20.57
C THR A 265 -3.17 7.67 -21.33
N LYS A 266 -4.13 8.04 -22.17
CA LYS A 266 -4.05 9.28 -22.93
C LYS A 266 -4.20 10.49 -22.01
N ALA A 267 -3.25 11.43 -22.06
CA ALA A 267 -3.38 12.71 -21.39
C ALA A 267 -4.54 13.50 -22.00
N THR A 268 -5.31 14.19 -21.15
CA THR A 268 -6.39 15.08 -21.60
C THR A 268 -5.81 16.43 -22.03
N ARG A 269 -4.78 16.90 -21.32
CA ARG A 269 -4.06 18.16 -21.58
C ARG A 269 -2.63 18.08 -21.06
N GLY A 270 -1.82 19.06 -21.46
CA GLY A 270 -0.43 19.19 -21.05
C GLY A 270 0.54 18.56 -22.03
N SER A 271 1.84 18.67 -21.75
CA SER A 271 2.93 18.10 -22.54
C SER A 271 3.82 17.20 -21.71
N ILE A 272 4.39 16.19 -22.35
CA ILE A 272 5.31 15.19 -21.76
C ILE A 272 6.53 15.13 -22.69
N ILE A 273 7.54 15.95 -22.41
CA ILE A 273 8.72 16.06 -23.24
C ILE A 273 9.78 15.08 -22.70
N PHE A 274 10.17 14.11 -23.51
CA PHE A 274 11.25 13.14 -23.22
C PHE A 274 12.33 13.26 -24.29
N ASN A 275 13.57 13.52 -23.88
CA ASN A 275 14.68 13.80 -24.81
C ASN A 275 14.31 14.82 -25.91
N GLY A 276 13.58 15.90 -25.56
CA GLY A 276 13.19 16.94 -26.49
C GLY A 276 11.95 16.63 -27.36
N VAL A 277 11.33 15.44 -27.21
CA VAL A 277 10.15 15.01 -27.98
C VAL A 277 8.91 14.97 -27.11
N ASP A 278 7.81 15.57 -27.55
CA ASP A 278 6.54 15.56 -26.82
C ASP A 278 5.79 14.24 -27.05
N LEU A 279 5.82 13.37 -26.07
CA LEU A 279 5.18 12.05 -26.09
C LEU A 279 3.64 12.12 -26.05
N ALA A 280 3.06 13.21 -25.52
CA ALA A 280 1.60 13.35 -25.39
C ALA A 280 0.89 13.44 -26.75
N ASN A 281 1.60 13.87 -27.78
CA ASN A 281 1.10 14.08 -29.13
C ASN A 281 1.49 12.97 -30.13
N LEU A 282 2.25 11.94 -29.68
CA LEU A 282 2.64 10.83 -30.54
C LEU A 282 1.48 9.85 -30.74
N ASP A 283 1.47 9.24 -31.91
CA ASP A 283 0.58 8.11 -32.17
C ASP A 283 1.11 6.81 -31.55
N HIS A 284 0.33 5.73 -31.65
CA HIS A 284 0.69 4.42 -31.09
C HIS A 284 1.92 3.79 -31.77
N GLY A 285 2.15 4.10 -33.04
CA GLY A 285 3.30 3.57 -33.79
C GLY A 285 4.60 4.20 -33.34
N ASP A 286 4.63 5.53 -33.31
CA ASP A 286 5.80 6.33 -32.93
C ASP A 286 6.15 6.13 -31.45
N MET A 287 5.14 6.00 -30.57
CA MET A 287 5.34 5.74 -29.15
C MET A 287 6.09 4.42 -28.87
N LYS A 288 6.04 3.46 -29.79
CA LYS A 288 6.73 2.17 -29.65
C LYS A 288 8.26 2.32 -29.54
N GLU A 289 8.86 3.27 -30.23
CA GLU A 289 10.30 3.54 -30.16
C GLU A 289 10.70 4.10 -28.79
N TYR A 290 9.88 4.96 -28.21
CA TYR A 290 10.15 5.57 -26.89
C TYR A 290 9.91 4.57 -25.76
N ARG A 291 8.96 3.64 -25.89
CA ARG A 291 8.74 2.56 -24.91
C ARG A 291 9.92 1.62 -24.73
N LYS A 292 10.85 1.56 -25.66
CA LYS A 292 12.12 0.84 -25.49
C LYS A 292 13.05 1.55 -24.50
N GLN A 293 12.94 2.89 -24.40
CA GLN A 293 13.77 3.72 -23.55
C GLN A 293 13.12 4.04 -22.20
N ILE A 294 11.78 3.92 -22.11
CA ILE A 294 11.00 4.17 -20.90
C ILE A 294 10.28 2.89 -20.50
N GLN A 295 10.66 2.31 -19.37
CA GLN A 295 10.09 1.07 -18.88
C GLN A 295 9.30 1.32 -17.58
N MET A 296 8.26 0.54 -17.32
CA MET A 296 7.45 0.63 -16.12
C MET A 296 7.36 -0.73 -15.43
N ILE A 297 7.62 -0.73 -14.12
CA ILE A 297 7.31 -1.87 -13.25
C ILE A 297 5.92 -1.61 -12.66
N PHE A 298 4.97 -2.49 -12.92
CA PHE A 298 3.60 -2.34 -12.44
C PHE A 298 3.48 -2.78 -10.99
N GLN A 299 2.51 -2.20 -10.28
CA GLN A 299 2.24 -2.47 -8.86
C GLN A 299 1.81 -3.92 -8.60
N ASP A 300 1.09 -4.54 -9.53
CA ASP A 300 0.65 -5.94 -9.45
C ASP A 300 1.52 -6.82 -10.35
N PRO A 301 2.43 -7.64 -9.77
CA PRO A 301 3.29 -8.53 -10.56
C PRO A 301 2.50 -9.65 -11.24
N PHE A 302 1.38 -10.12 -10.66
CA PHE A 302 0.57 -11.19 -11.26
C PHE A 302 -0.19 -10.72 -12.49
N ALA A 303 -0.60 -9.46 -12.53
CA ALA A 303 -1.19 -8.87 -13.73
C ALA A 303 -0.15 -8.51 -14.81
N SER A 304 1.15 -8.62 -14.50
CA SER A 304 2.27 -8.20 -15.37
C SER A 304 3.03 -9.36 -15.99
N LEU A 305 2.82 -10.58 -15.50
CA LEU A 305 3.45 -11.82 -15.99
C LEU A 305 2.37 -12.68 -16.68
N ASN A 306 2.72 -13.23 -17.85
CA ASN A 306 1.86 -14.19 -18.59
C ASN A 306 2.02 -15.59 -18.04
#